data_236490072b67239994b8295c49c095a5
#
_entry.id   236490072b67239994b8295c49c095a5
#
_cell.length_a   1.000
_cell.length_b   1.000
_cell.length_c   1.000
_cell.angle_alpha   90.00
_cell.angle_beta   90.00
_cell.angle_gamma   90.00
#
_symmetry.space_group_name_H-M   'P 1'
#
loop_
_entity.id
_entity.type
_entity.pdbx_description
1 polymer ?
#
loop_
_entity_poly.entity_id
_entity_poly.type
_entity_poly.pdbx_seq_one_letter_code
_entity_poly.pdbx_strand_id
1 'polypeptide(L)'
;EEVEMNIELESDYYSSGNKITNNNNEDFIEQNFEKENSLSSSSVVASKPDKQSIDKFNKKITLKFLNPTWVQLRDQNNNILISKLMDKNEEYTYSMSKNITLTAGNAGNIIVLLDGVVVGKAGKLGEVVDSLIIENNFKN
;
A
#
# COMPACT_ATOMS: atom_id res chain seq x y z
N GLU A 1 -4.78 36.16 -47.62
CA GLU A 1 -5.36 36.69 -46.36
C GLU A 1 -5.04 35.71 -45.24
N GLU A 2 -3.98 36.04 -44.48
CA GLU A 2 -3.61 35.33 -43.30
C GLU A 2 -4.39 35.87 -42.11
N VAL A 3 -5.11 35.03 -41.40
CA VAL A 3 -5.75 35.40 -40.13
C VAL A 3 -4.88 34.88 -38.99
N GLU A 4 -4.07 35.74 -38.43
CA GLU A 4 -3.36 35.48 -37.17
C GLU A 4 -4.34 35.46 -36.01
N MET A 5 -4.51 34.30 -35.37
CA MET A 5 -5.23 34.16 -34.11
C MET A 5 -4.23 34.34 -32.96
N ASN A 6 -4.29 35.51 -32.36
CA ASN A 6 -3.55 35.84 -31.15
C ASN A 6 -4.31 35.26 -29.96
N ILE A 7 -3.71 34.24 -29.31
CA ILE A 7 -4.21 33.74 -28.04
C ILE A 7 -3.39 34.35 -26.93
N GLU A 8 -3.97 35.35 -26.29
CA GLU A 8 -3.46 35.90 -25.04
C GLU A 8 -3.68 34.84 -23.91
N LEU A 9 -2.59 34.37 -23.33
CA LEU A 9 -2.59 33.59 -22.11
C LEU A 9 -2.58 34.54 -20.91
N GLU A 10 -3.74 34.77 -20.30
CA GLU A 10 -3.80 35.34 -18.95
C GLU A 10 -3.47 34.30 -17.91
N SER A 11 -2.36 34.49 -17.25
CA SER A 11 -1.93 33.71 -16.07
C SER A 11 -2.41 34.44 -14.82
N ASP A 12 -3.52 34.00 -14.25
CA ASP A 12 -3.92 34.48 -12.93
C ASP A 12 -3.19 33.70 -11.83
N TYR A 13 -2.22 34.40 -11.31
CA TYR A 13 -1.40 34.01 -10.16
C TYR A 13 -2.16 34.32 -8.86
N TYR A 14 -2.78 33.31 -8.25
CA TYR A 14 -3.29 33.45 -6.89
C TYR A 14 -2.22 33.04 -5.87
N SER A 15 -1.55 34.05 -5.35
CA SER A 15 -0.77 33.97 -4.13
C SER A 15 -1.70 34.05 -2.92
N SER A 16 -1.91 32.97 -2.21
CA SER A 16 -2.52 33.00 -0.89
C SER A 16 -1.48 32.60 0.15
N GLY A 17 -0.93 33.62 0.81
CA GLY A 17 -0.04 33.45 1.96
C GLY A 17 -0.83 33.00 3.19
N ASN A 18 -0.50 31.85 3.73
CA ASN A 18 -0.93 31.46 5.08
C ASN A 18 0.18 31.76 6.08
N LYS A 19 -0.14 32.75 6.90
CA LYS A 19 0.64 33.20 8.05
C LYS A 19 0.57 32.14 9.17
N ILE A 20 1.71 31.56 9.49
CA ILE A 20 1.86 30.65 10.63
C ILE A 20 2.07 31.51 11.86
N THR A 21 1.12 31.49 12.79
CA THR A 21 1.30 32.00 14.15
C THR A 21 1.73 30.87 15.04
N ASN A 22 2.96 30.95 15.53
CA ASN A 22 3.46 30.14 16.63
C ASN A 22 2.78 30.58 17.92
N ASN A 23 2.18 29.65 18.64
CA ASN A 23 1.93 29.80 20.06
C ASN A 23 2.59 28.65 20.81
N ASN A 24 3.68 29.03 21.48
CA ASN A 24 4.27 28.26 22.55
C ASN A 24 3.33 28.28 23.75
N ASN A 25 2.99 27.14 24.28
CA ASN A 25 2.68 27.00 25.70
C ASN A 25 3.27 25.67 26.19
N GLU A 26 4.34 25.84 26.95
CA GLU A 26 4.89 24.87 27.85
C GLU A 26 3.91 24.70 29.02
N ASP A 27 3.52 23.47 29.35
CA ASP A 27 3.13 23.12 30.69
C ASP A 27 3.61 21.70 30.99
N PHE A 28 4.62 21.70 31.82
CA PHE A 28 5.14 20.55 32.56
C PHE A 28 4.12 20.10 33.58
N ILE A 29 3.72 18.85 33.56
CA ILE A 29 3.16 18.16 34.72
C ILE A 29 3.93 16.86 34.91
N GLU A 30 4.92 16.92 35.78
CA GLU A 30 5.45 15.75 36.48
C GLU A 30 4.37 15.22 37.43
N GLN A 31 4.01 13.96 37.31
CA GLN A 31 3.44 13.21 38.42
C GLN A 31 4.12 11.86 38.56
N ASN A 32 4.95 11.84 39.60
CA ASN A 32 5.41 10.65 40.28
C ASN A 32 4.24 9.78 40.74
N PHE A 33 4.29 8.47 40.42
CA PHE A 33 3.60 7.48 41.23
C PHE A 33 4.55 6.39 41.68
N GLU A 34 4.73 6.37 43.00
CA GLU A 34 5.45 5.38 43.75
C GLU A 34 4.76 4.00 43.71
N LYS A 35 5.56 3.05 43.60
CA LYS A 35 5.69 1.70 44.09
C LYS A 35 4.70 1.26 45.18
N GLU A 36 3.90 0.23 44.90
CA GLU A 36 3.52 -0.75 45.90
C GLU A 36 3.49 -2.18 45.36
N ASN A 37 4.26 -3.02 46.03
CA ASN A 37 4.30 -4.46 45.92
C ASN A 37 3.01 -5.10 46.46
N SER A 38 2.44 -6.04 45.74
CA SER A 38 1.83 -7.20 46.38
C SER A 38 1.91 -8.44 45.46
N LEU A 39 2.60 -9.43 46.02
CA LEU A 39 2.65 -10.79 45.49
C LEU A 39 1.25 -11.43 45.54
N SER A 40 0.79 -11.92 44.43
CA SER A 40 -0.19 -13.00 44.42
C SER A 40 0.17 -13.96 43.28
N SER A 41 0.65 -15.12 43.68
CA SER A 41 0.92 -16.25 42.78
C SER A 41 -0.38 -16.88 42.31
N SER A 42 -0.67 -16.73 41.01
CA SER A 42 -1.57 -17.66 40.33
C SER A 42 -0.87 -18.16 39.07
N SER A 43 -0.60 -19.44 39.07
CA SER A 43 -0.04 -20.18 37.92
C SER A 43 -0.98 -20.09 36.74
N VAL A 44 -0.69 -19.18 35.82
CA VAL A 44 -1.32 -19.17 34.50
C VAL A 44 -0.51 -20.12 33.61
N VAL A 45 -1.13 -21.21 33.22
CA VAL A 45 -0.62 -22.10 32.18
C VAL A 45 -0.47 -21.27 30.92
N ALA A 46 0.75 -20.94 30.56
CA ALA A 46 1.06 -20.26 29.31
C ALA A 46 0.79 -21.22 28.16
N SER A 47 -0.40 -21.17 27.60
CA SER A 47 -0.65 -21.68 26.26
C SER A 47 0.25 -20.91 25.32
N LYS A 48 1.21 -21.61 24.67
CA LYS A 48 2.04 -21.02 23.62
C LYS A 48 1.10 -20.48 22.55
N PRO A 49 1.15 -19.18 22.20
CA PRO A 49 0.40 -18.73 21.04
C PRO A 49 0.99 -19.41 19.81
N ASP A 50 0.14 -20.06 19.03
CA ASP A 50 0.51 -20.61 17.74
C ASP A 50 1.11 -19.52 16.88
N LYS A 51 2.43 -19.56 16.69
CA LYS A 51 3.17 -18.60 15.85
C LYS A 51 2.70 -18.56 14.38
N GLN A 52 1.88 -19.53 13.97
CA GLN A 52 1.46 -19.66 12.57
C GLN A 52 0.38 -18.65 12.13
N SER A 53 -0.40 -18.09 13.05
CA SER A 53 -1.47 -17.15 12.67
C SER A 53 -1.01 -15.70 12.53
N ILE A 54 0.05 -15.29 13.23
CA ILE A 54 0.54 -13.91 13.21
C ILE A 54 1.36 -13.62 11.96
N ASP A 55 2.13 -14.59 11.46
CA ASP A 55 2.97 -14.42 10.29
C ASP A 55 2.17 -14.24 8.99
N LYS A 56 0.96 -14.79 8.92
CA LYS A 56 0.09 -14.67 7.74
C LYS A 56 -0.41 -13.25 7.50
N PHE A 57 -0.61 -12.48 8.57
CA PHE A 57 -1.16 -11.11 8.48
C PHE A 57 -0.13 -10.04 8.13
N ASN A 58 1.17 -10.34 8.27
CA ASN A 58 2.23 -9.36 8.03
C ASN A 58 2.94 -9.53 6.68
N LYS A 59 2.61 -10.54 5.90
CA LYS A 59 3.25 -10.77 4.60
C LYS A 59 2.95 -9.63 3.63
N LYS A 60 4.01 -9.22 2.92
CA LYS A 60 3.94 -8.18 1.89
C LYS A 60 3.93 -8.80 0.51
N ILE A 61 3.04 -8.30 -0.33
CA ILE A 61 3.01 -8.62 -1.75
C ILE A 61 3.60 -7.42 -2.49
N THR A 62 4.57 -7.66 -3.34
CA THR A 62 5.13 -6.66 -4.24
C THR A 62 4.87 -7.09 -5.68
N LEU A 63 4.28 -6.20 -6.45
CA LEU A 63 4.09 -6.31 -7.89
C LEU A 63 5.19 -5.50 -8.57
N LYS A 64 6.03 -6.14 -9.39
CA LYS A 64 7.08 -5.49 -10.17
C LYS A 64 6.78 -5.58 -11.66
N PHE A 65 6.83 -4.45 -12.35
CA PHE A 65 6.44 -4.34 -13.75
C PHE A 65 7.64 -4.43 -14.68
N LEU A 66 7.64 -5.41 -15.58
CA LEU A 66 8.71 -5.64 -16.57
C LEU A 66 8.59 -4.70 -17.78
N ASN A 67 7.38 -4.34 -18.14
CA ASN A 67 7.04 -3.42 -19.23
C ASN A 67 5.80 -2.62 -18.84
N PRO A 68 5.52 -1.49 -19.50
CA PRO A 68 4.33 -0.70 -19.24
C PRO A 68 3.07 -1.57 -19.30
N THR A 69 2.27 -1.53 -18.23
CA THR A 69 1.08 -2.38 -18.08
C THR A 69 0.00 -1.62 -17.32
N TRP A 70 -1.19 -1.54 -17.89
CA TRP A 70 -2.32 -0.97 -17.19
C TRP A 70 -2.80 -1.91 -16.08
N VAL A 71 -3.03 -1.35 -14.90
CA VAL A 71 -3.49 -2.09 -13.73
C VAL A 71 -4.56 -1.33 -12.98
N GLN A 72 -5.42 -2.11 -12.32
CA GLN A 72 -6.35 -1.64 -11.32
C GLN A 72 -6.27 -2.54 -10.09
N LEU A 73 -6.11 -1.94 -8.93
CA LEU A 73 -6.16 -2.64 -7.65
C LEU A 73 -7.38 -2.17 -6.87
N ARG A 74 -8.11 -3.12 -6.30
CA ARG A 74 -9.29 -2.87 -5.48
C ARG A 74 -9.17 -3.55 -4.13
N ASP A 75 -9.72 -2.92 -3.10
CA ASP A 75 -9.84 -3.52 -1.78
C ASP A 75 -11.02 -4.52 -1.71
N GLN A 76 -11.18 -5.15 -0.54
CA GLN A 76 -12.29 -6.09 -0.29
C GLN A 76 -13.68 -5.44 -0.35
N ASN A 77 -13.78 -4.13 -0.26
CA ASN A 77 -15.03 -3.36 -0.39
C ASN A 77 -15.25 -2.87 -1.82
N ASN A 78 -14.41 -3.33 -2.76
CA ASN A 78 -14.43 -2.94 -4.18
C ASN A 78 -14.05 -1.47 -4.43
N ASN A 79 -13.44 -0.78 -3.46
CA ASN A 79 -12.89 0.56 -3.67
C ASN A 79 -11.62 0.47 -4.50
N ILE A 80 -11.48 1.37 -5.46
CA ILE A 80 -10.28 1.47 -6.29
C ILE A 80 -9.16 2.13 -5.47
N LEU A 81 -8.07 1.39 -5.25
CA LEU A 81 -6.87 1.90 -4.61
C LEU A 81 -5.92 2.56 -5.61
N ILE A 82 -5.81 1.96 -6.80
CA ILE A 82 -5.00 2.43 -7.90
C ILE A 82 -5.65 2.00 -9.22
N SER A 83 -5.59 2.87 -10.23
CA SER A 83 -6.03 2.59 -11.59
C SER A 83 -5.18 3.44 -12.53
N LYS A 84 -4.09 2.86 -13.07
CA LYS A 84 -3.15 3.57 -13.93
C LYS A 84 -2.32 2.64 -14.81
N LEU A 85 -1.63 3.22 -15.78
CA LEU A 85 -0.53 2.57 -16.46
C LEU A 85 0.70 2.61 -15.55
N MET A 86 1.22 1.45 -15.18
CA MET A 86 2.48 1.30 -14.46
C MET A 86 3.63 1.23 -15.45
N ASP A 87 4.72 1.90 -15.16
CA ASP A 87 5.91 1.93 -16.02
C ASP A 87 6.84 0.74 -15.77
N LYS A 88 7.78 0.54 -16.70
CA LYS A 88 8.82 -0.47 -16.54
C LYS A 88 9.65 -0.22 -15.29
N ASN A 89 9.91 -1.30 -14.52
CA ASN A 89 10.60 -1.30 -13.22
C ASN A 89 9.89 -0.57 -12.09
N GLU A 90 8.69 -0.06 -12.30
CA GLU A 90 7.84 0.43 -11.22
C GLU A 90 7.41 -0.74 -10.33
N GLU A 91 7.22 -0.48 -9.04
CA GLU A 91 6.81 -1.48 -8.05
C GLU A 91 5.64 -0.95 -7.23
N TYR A 92 4.75 -1.85 -6.86
CA TYR A 92 3.65 -1.56 -5.94
C TYR A 92 3.57 -2.62 -4.85
N THR A 93 3.68 -2.19 -3.59
CA THR A 93 3.68 -3.10 -2.43
C THR A 93 2.47 -2.88 -1.55
N TYR A 94 1.85 -3.99 -1.12
CA TYR A 94 0.74 -3.97 -0.18
C TYR A 94 0.79 -5.15 0.79
N SER A 95 0.05 -5.07 1.90
CA SER A 95 -0.08 -6.19 2.84
C SER A 95 -1.07 -7.23 2.34
N MET A 96 -0.71 -8.50 2.44
CA MET A 96 -1.59 -9.63 2.09
C MET A 96 -2.92 -9.62 2.87
N SER A 97 -2.92 -9.08 4.09
CA SER A 97 -4.12 -8.98 4.92
C SER A 97 -5.23 -8.10 4.33
N LYS A 98 -4.89 -7.26 3.35
CA LYS A 98 -5.86 -6.35 2.71
C LYS A 98 -6.74 -7.00 1.66
N ASN A 99 -6.48 -8.28 1.29
CA ASN A 99 -7.25 -9.01 0.28
C ASN A 99 -7.51 -8.18 -0.99
N ILE A 100 -6.42 -7.63 -1.55
CA ILE A 100 -6.50 -6.78 -2.73
C ILE A 100 -6.67 -7.64 -3.97
N THR A 101 -7.59 -7.25 -4.86
CA THR A 101 -7.77 -7.82 -6.18
C THR A 101 -7.01 -7.03 -7.22
N LEU A 102 -6.35 -7.74 -8.15
CA LEU A 102 -5.60 -7.19 -9.27
C LEU A 102 -6.34 -7.45 -10.58
N THR A 103 -6.58 -6.40 -11.34
CA THR A 103 -6.96 -6.46 -12.76
C THR A 103 -5.80 -5.90 -13.57
N ALA A 104 -5.35 -6.59 -14.61
CA ALA A 104 -4.23 -6.17 -15.44
C ALA A 104 -4.42 -6.54 -16.91
N GLY A 105 -4.01 -5.62 -17.80
CA GLY A 105 -4.11 -5.81 -19.25
C GLY A 105 -3.06 -6.77 -19.84
N ASN A 106 -1.95 -7.00 -19.15
CA ASN A 106 -0.92 -7.98 -19.52
C ASN A 106 -0.25 -8.54 -18.26
N ALA A 107 -0.82 -9.60 -17.71
CA ALA A 107 -0.37 -10.20 -16.46
C ALA A 107 1.04 -10.83 -16.55
N GLY A 108 1.49 -11.22 -17.75
CA GLY A 108 2.83 -11.73 -17.97
C GLY A 108 3.95 -10.70 -17.82
N ASN A 109 3.61 -9.41 -17.78
CA ASN A 109 4.53 -8.33 -17.48
C ASN A 109 4.69 -8.06 -15.98
N ILE A 110 3.94 -8.76 -15.11
CA ILE A 110 3.92 -8.50 -13.67
C ILE A 110 4.58 -9.67 -12.95
N ILE A 111 5.73 -9.41 -12.32
CA ILE A 111 6.36 -10.34 -11.38
C ILE A 111 5.72 -10.15 -10.01
N VAL A 112 5.37 -11.24 -9.36
CA VAL A 112 4.83 -11.29 -8.01
C VAL A 112 5.92 -11.72 -7.04
N LEU A 113 6.11 -10.92 -5.98
CA LEU A 113 7.01 -11.22 -4.89
C LEU A 113 6.21 -11.33 -3.59
N LEU A 114 6.50 -12.35 -2.79
CA LEU A 114 6.03 -12.49 -1.41
C LEU A 114 7.20 -12.27 -0.46
N ASP A 115 7.13 -11.27 0.39
CA ASP A 115 8.21 -10.87 1.32
C ASP A 115 9.58 -10.71 0.61
N GLY A 116 9.56 -10.16 -0.61
CA GLY A 116 10.76 -9.95 -1.43
C GLY A 116 11.22 -11.18 -2.21
N VAL A 117 10.58 -12.34 -2.06
CA VAL A 117 10.89 -13.57 -2.81
C VAL A 117 9.99 -13.67 -4.03
N VAL A 118 10.57 -13.83 -5.21
CA VAL A 118 9.81 -14.05 -6.45
C VAL A 118 9.09 -15.39 -6.38
N VAL A 119 7.76 -15.37 -6.54
CA VAL A 119 6.90 -16.56 -6.52
C VAL A 119 6.32 -16.90 -7.90
N GLY A 120 6.36 -15.98 -8.84
CA GLY A 120 5.89 -16.20 -10.21
C GLY A 120 5.50 -14.91 -10.90
N LYS A 121 4.71 -15.04 -11.96
CA LYS A 121 4.09 -13.93 -12.67
C LYS A 121 2.59 -13.92 -12.39
N ALA A 122 1.95 -12.77 -12.56
CA ALA A 122 0.50 -12.68 -12.38
C ALA A 122 -0.31 -13.50 -13.43
N GLY A 123 0.31 -13.79 -14.57
CA GLY A 123 -0.27 -14.60 -15.65
C GLY A 123 0.70 -14.79 -16.80
N LYS A 124 0.20 -15.27 -17.92
CA LYS A 124 0.98 -15.47 -19.16
C LYS A 124 1.16 -14.15 -19.90
N LEU A 125 2.16 -14.09 -20.78
CA LEU A 125 2.38 -12.92 -21.63
C LEU A 125 1.15 -12.68 -22.54
N GLY A 126 0.64 -11.43 -22.51
CA GLY A 126 -0.57 -11.05 -23.26
C GLY A 126 -1.89 -11.45 -22.59
N GLU A 127 -1.84 -12.15 -21.46
CA GLU A 127 -3.04 -12.53 -20.71
C GLU A 127 -3.61 -11.34 -19.94
N VAL A 128 -4.91 -11.14 -20.08
CA VAL A 128 -5.68 -10.22 -19.26
C VAL A 128 -6.20 -10.97 -18.04
N VAL A 129 -5.90 -10.48 -16.85
CA VAL A 129 -6.46 -11.01 -15.61
C VAL A 129 -7.43 -10.01 -15.01
N ASP A 130 -8.52 -10.53 -14.44
CA ASP A 130 -9.52 -9.76 -13.74
C ASP A 130 -9.74 -10.34 -12.34
N SER A 131 -9.73 -9.45 -11.34
CA SER A 131 -10.01 -9.81 -9.94
C SER A 131 -9.09 -10.93 -9.38
N LEU A 132 -7.84 -10.99 -9.82
CA LEU A 132 -6.85 -11.93 -9.31
C LEU A 132 -6.49 -11.60 -7.86
N ILE A 133 -6.63 -12.57 -6.96
CA ILE A 133 -6.17 -12.47 -5.57
C ILE A 133 -4.86 -13.24 -5.45
N ILE A 134 -3.84 -12.60 -4.85
CA ILE A 134 -2.55 -13.23 -4.60
C ILE A 134 -2.54 -13.73 -3.16
N GLU A 135 -2.50 -15.05 -3.01
CA GLU A 135 -2.49 -15.74 -1.73
C GLU A 135 -1.09 -16.28 -1.38
N ASN A 136 -0.93 -16.78 -0.17
CA ASN A 136 0.35 -17.30 0.35
C ASN A 136 0.90 -18.50 -0.45
N ASN A 137 0.04 -19.25 -1.11
CA ASN A 137 0.37 -20.40 -1.95
C ASN A 137 0.41 -20.07 -3.45
N PHE A 138 0.41 -18.78 -3.78
CA PHE A 138 0.46 -18.32 -5.17
C PHE A 138 1.71 -18.89 -5.86
N LYS A 139 1.50 -19.60 -6.96
CA LYS A 139 2.51 -20.08 -7.88
C LYS A 139 1.92 -20.09 -9.29
N ASN A 140 2.57 -19.39 -10.19
CA ASN A 140 2.20 -19.33 -11.60
C ASN A 140 3.44 -19.33 -12.51
#